data_4cf6cab891c15fa62c1aa19e55f53fd9
#
_entry.id   4cf6cab891c15fa62c1aa19e55f53fd9
#
_cell.length_a   1.000
_cell.length_b   1.000
_cell.length_c   1.000
_cell.angle_alpha   90.00
_cell.angle_beta   90.00
_cell.angle_gamma   90.00
#
_symmetry.space_group_name_H-M   'P 1'
#
loop_
_entity.id
_entity.type
_entity.pdbx_description
1 polymer ?
#
loop_
_entity_poly.entity_id
_entity_poly.type
_entity_poly.pdbx_seq_one_letter_code
_entity_poly.pdbx_strand_id
1 'polypeptide(L)'
;GIETPKLPSGGLIAVAPPADWPRGFAETMGWLPAGPVLLRLDVAERIAGELGHLTRKSPALLPGDLASRLGIKGENLGSVLEAMGFRLIPAETQDEKQFGPPAPARIGQQRAPRFEPRKHQGPRRDDKRPDRRGPRPDHRRPEDKPAEGAAPDQAAPEQQRPERRPDQRP
;
A
#
# COMPACT_ATOMS: atom_id res chain seq x y z
N GLY A 1 -3.25 -30.04 34.26
CA GLY A 1 -2.72 -28.65 34.22
C GLY A 1 -2.60 -28.23 32.78
N ILE A 2 -3.14 -27.06 32.43
CA ILE A 2 -2.95 -26.49 31.11
C ILE A 2 -1.56 -25.86 31.14
N GLU A 3 -0.61 -26.44 30.39
CA GLU A 3 0.72 -25.83 30.23
C GLU A 3 0.56 -24.57 29.40
N THR A 4 0.95 -23.43 29.96
CA THR A 4 0.97 -22.15 29.21
C THR A 4 2.14 -22.15 28.24
N PRO A 5 1.94 -21.83 26.94
CA PRO A 5 3.03 -21.74 25.99
C PRO A 5 4.10 -20.74 26.44
N LYS A 6 5.37 -21.14 26.32
CA LYS A 6 6.50 -20.26 26.67
C LYS A 6 6.76 -19.23 25.58
N LEU A 7 6.80 -17.97 25.96
CA LEU A 7 7.16 -16.89 25.05
C LEU A 7 8.67 -16.83 24.85
N PRO A 8 9.16 -16.50 23.64
CA PRO A 8 10.57 -16.23 23.40
C PRO A 8 11.05 -15.04 24.22
N SER A 9 12.37 -14.99 24.50
CA SER A 9 12.93 -13.85 25.21
C SER A 9 12.73 -12.54 24.45
N GLY A 10 12.46 -11.43 25.15
CA GLY A 10 12.12 -10.14 24.56
C GLY A 10 13.21 -9.51 23.69
N GLY A 11 14.44 -10.04 23.71
CA GLY A 11 15.54 -9.57 22.85
C GLY A 11 15.59 -10.20 21.47
N LEU A 12 14.82 -11.28 21.22
CA LEU A 12 14.82 -11.95 19.92
C LEU A 12 13.90 -11.21 18.94
N ILE A 13 14.39 -11.03 17.71
CA ILE A 13 13.64 -10.41 16.61
C ILE A 13 12.92 -11.47 15.78
N ALA A 14 13.58 -12.59 15.56
CA ALA A 14 13.05 -13.73 14.80
C ALA A 14 13.29 -15.03 15.58
N VAL A 15 12.33 -15.93 15.52
CA VAL A 15 12.40 -17.26 16.14
C VAL A 15 11.79 -18.31 15.24
N ALA A 16 12.22 -19.57 15.38
CA ALA A 16 11.52 -20.66 14.74
C ALA A 16 10.14 -20.85 15.41
N PRO A 17 9.06 -21.17 14.64
CA PRO A 17 7.76 -21.38 15.20
C PRO A 17 7.78 -22.55 16.21
N PRO A 18 7.42 -22.33 17.49
CA PRO A 18 7.31 -23.43 18.45
C PRO A 18 6.17 -24.39 18.08
N ALA A 19 6.43 -25.68 18.19
CA ALA A 19 5.46 -26.70 17.77
C ALA A 19 4.24 -26.79 18.71
N ASP A 20 4.37 -26.29 19.92
CA ASP A 20 3.37 -26.28 20.99
C ASP A 20 2.42 -25.07 20.93
N TRP A 21 2.65 -24.14 20.00
CA TRP A 21 1.79 -22.96 19.90
C TRP A 21 0.51 -23.26 19.13
N PRO A 22 -0.66 -22.93 19.71
CA PRO A 22 -1.93 -23.05 19.00
C PRO A 22 -1.99 -22.06 17.82
N ARG A 23 -2.85 -22.37 16.85
CA ARG A 23 -3.08 -21.47 15.71
C ARG A 23 -3.56 -20.10 16.18
N GLY A 24 -3.00 -19.04 15.62
CA GLY A 24 -3.36 -17.66 15.96
C GLY A 24 -2.73 -17.15 17.26
N PHE A 25 -2.01 -17.99 17.99
CA PHE A 25 -1.35 -17.58 19.23
C PHE A 25 -0.19 -16.61 18.93
N ALA A 26 0.57 -16.86 17.89
CA ALA A 26 1.69 -16.01 17.48
C ALA A 26 1.22 -14.56 17.23
N GLU A 27 0.19 -14.38 16.44
CA GLU A 27 -0.36 -13.07 16.09
C GLU A 27 -0.91 -12.34 17.32
N THR A 28 -1.61 -13.07 18.19
CA THR A 28 -2.12 -12.52 19.46
C THR A 28 -1.00 -12.03 20.37
N MET A 29 0.15 -12.68 20.33
CA MET A 29 1.32 -12.33 21.13
C MET A 29 2.28 -11.35 20.43
N GLY A 30 1.89 -10.76 19.30
CA GLY A 30 2.66 -9.78 18.58
C GLY A 30 3.78 -10.36 17.72
N TRP A 31 3.59 -11.58 17.23
CA TRP A 31 4.50 -12.25 16.29
C TRP A 31 3.85 -12.42 14.92
N LEU A 32 4.54 -12.04 13.89
CA LEU A 32 4.11 -12.22 12.49
C LEU A 32 4.64 -13.55 11.96
N PRO A 33 3.78 -14.50 11.57
CA PRO A 33 4.23 -15.70 10.85
C PRO A 33 4.77 -15.32 9.48
N ALA A 34 6.05 -15.57 9.25
CA ALA A 34 6.75 -15.18 8.04
C ALA A 34 7.53 -16.35 7.43
N GLY A 35 6.79 -17.28 6.83
CA GLY A 35 7.37 -18.51 6.26
C GLY A 35 7.95 -19.41 7.36
N PRO A 36 9.27 -19.70 7.32
CA PRO A 36 9.90 -20.61 8.29
C PRO A 36 10.18 -19.98 9.67
N VAL A 37 9.87 -18.70 9.86
CA VAL A 37 10.16 -17.97 11.09
C VAL A 37 8.96 -17.15 11.56
N LEU A 38 8.96 -16.83 12.85
CA LEU A 38 8.10 -15.82 13.44
C LEU A 38 8.93 -14.55 13.65
N LEU A 39 8.42 -13.41 13.19
CA LEU A 39 9.04 -12.10 13.39
C LEU A 39 8.30 -11.31 14.46
N ARG A 40 9.01 -10.55 15.26
CA ARG A 40 8.40 -9.55 16.12
C ARG A 40 7.66 -8.52 15.27
N LEU A 41 6.39 -8.31 15.57
CA LEU A 41 5.50 -7.45 14.77
C LEU A 41 5.99 -5.99 14.72
N ASP A 42 6.46 -5.45 15.84
CA ASP A 42 6.99 -4.09 15.92
C ASP A 42 8.21 -3.84 15.00
N VAL A 43 9.09 -4.85 14.89
CA VAL A 43 10.25 -4.78 13.99
C VAL A 43 9.81 -4.96 12.54
N ALA A 44 8.90 -5.91 12.28
CA ALA A 44 8.36 -6.16 10.96
C ALA A 44 7.64 -4.91 10.40
N GLU A 45 6.79 -4.27 11.19
CA GLU A 45 6.06 -3.05 10.79
C GLU A 45 7.01 -1.87 10.50
N ARG A 46 8.01 -1.66 11.36
CA ARG A 46 9.01 -0.60 11.13
C ARG A 46 9.76 -0.81 9.83
N ILE A 47 10.27 -2.02 9.59
CA ILE A 47 11.00 -2.34 8.37
C ILE A 47 10.06 -2.29 7.16
N ALA A 48 8.82 -2.79 7.27
CA ALA A 48 7.83 -2.69 6.20
C ALA A 48 7.53 -1.23 5.83
N GLY A 49 7.45 -0.33 6.80
CA GLY A 49 7.29 1.10 6.58
C GLY A 49 8.46 1.71 5.79
N GLU A 50 9.70 1.39 6.17
CA GLU A 50 10.91 1.83 5.46
C GLU A 50 10.94 1.31 4.02
N LEU A 51 10.71 0.00 3.83
CA LEU A 51 10.69 -0.63 2.52
C LEU A 51 9.53 -0.10 1.65
N GLY A 52 8.37 0.13 2.25
CA GLY A 52 7.22 0.73 1.59
C GLY A 52 7.51 2.13 1.06
N HIS A 53 8.26 2.93 1.81
CA HIS A 53 8.73 4.24 1.38
C HIS A 53 9.71 4.14 0.21
N LEU A 54 10.71 3.26 0.32
CA LEU A 54 11.74 3.05 -0.71
C LEU A 54 11.13 2.53 -2.03
N THR A 55 10.15 1.65 -1.95
CA THR A 55 9.56 0.97 -3.12
C THR A 55 8.29 1.65 -3.64
N ARG A 56 7.92 2.80 -3.11
CA ARG A 56 6.66 3.48 -3.41
C ARG A 56 6.46 3.77 -4.90
N LYS A 57 7.51 4.21 -5.58
CA LYS A 57 7.45 4.60 -7.00
C LYS A 57 7.93 3.49 -7.94
N SER A 58 8.96 2.77 -7.55
CA SER A 58 9.62 1.75 -8.35
C SER A 58 10.34 0.74 -7.45
N PRO A 59 10.69 -0.45 -7.96
CA PRO A 59 11.55 -1.38 -7.24
C PRO A 59 12.87 -0.71 -6.85
N ALA A 60 13.26 -0.86 -5.59
CA ALA A 60 14.49 -0.31 -5.02
C ALA A 60 15.58 -1.38 -4.90
N LEU A 61 16.81 -0.96 -4.71
CA LEU A 61 17.91 -1.88 -4.38
C LEU A 61 17.60 -2.58 -3.06
N LEU A 62 17.93 -3.86 -2.98
CA LEU A 62 17.83 -4.63 -1.74
C LEU A 62 18.90 -4.12 -0.75
N PRO A 63 18.51 -3.62 0.47
CA PRO A 63 19.48 -3.28 1.49
C PRO A 63 20.28 -4.53 1.92
N GLY A 64 21.60 -4.45 1.87
CA GLY A 64 22.47 -5.60 2.16
C GLY A 64 22.41 -6.07 3.63
N ASP A 65 22.02 -5.19 4.55
CA ASP A 65 21.89 -5.44 5.98
C ASP A 65 20.49 -5.96 6.40
N LEU A 66 19.57 -6.08 5.45
CA LEU A 66 18.16 -6.36 5.75
C LEU A 66 17.96 -7.69 6.49
N ALA A 67 18.65 -8.75 6.08
CA ALA A 67 18.58 -10.05 6.73
C ALA A 67 19.06 -9.98 8.18
N SER A 68 20.16 -9.26 8.44
CA SER A 68 20.69 -9.04 9.79
C SER A 68 19.73 -8.22 10.66
N ARG A 69 19.11 -7.19 10.10
CA ARG A 69 18.14 -6.34 10.79
C ARG A 69 16.85 -7.10 11.15
N LEU A 70 16.48 -8.07 10.34
CA LEU A 70 15.36 -8.99 10.60
C LEU A 70 15.76 -10.18 11.48
N GLY A 71 17.05 -10.35 11.79
CA GLY A 71 17.56 -11.48 12.58
C GLY A 71 17.37 -12.84 11.91
N ILE A 72 17.37 -12.89 10.57
CA ILE A 72 17.12 -14.10 9.78
C ILE A 72 18.32 -14.46 8.91
N LYS A 73 18.34 -15.70 8.44
CA LYS A 73 19.30 -16.14 7.42
C LYS A 73 18.88 -15.60 6.05
N GLY A 74 19.88 -15.34 5.17
CA GLY A 74 19.63 -14.83 3.82
C GLY A 74 18.71 -15.72 2.97
N GLU A 75 18.78 -17.03 3.16
CA GLU A 75 17.92 -18.02 2.49
C GLU A 75 16.41 -17.82 2.78
N ASN A 76 16.09 -17.32 3.95
CA ASN A 76 14.70 -17.09 4.38
C ASN A 76 14.18 -15.71 3.99
N LEU A 77 15.06 -14.85 3.47
CA LEU A 77 14.71 -13.45 3.19
C LEU A 77 13.55 -13.32 2.20
N GLY A 78 13.53 -14.14 1.15
CA GLY A 78 12.45 -14.12 0.15
C GLY A 78 11.08 -14.40 0.76
N SER A 79 10.95 -15.49 1.53
CA SER A 79 9.70 -15.90 2.18
C SER A 79 9.24 -14.88 3.22
N VAL A 80 10.18 -14.30 3.96
CA VAL A 80 9.89 -13.27 4.97
C VAL A 80 9.39 -11.99 4.31
N LEU A 81 10.04 -11.54 3.25
CA LEU A 81 9.60 -10.36 2.49
C LEU A 81 8.22 -10.57 1.87
N GLU A 82 7.96 -11.76 1.36
CA GLU A 82 6.64 -12.12 0.82
C GLU A 82 5.54 -12.02 1.88
N ALA A 83 5.78 -12.54 3.08
CA ALA A 83 4.85 -12.41 4.21
C ALA A 83 4.63 -10.94 4.64
N MET A 84 5.62 -10.07 4.44
CA MET A 84 5.54 -8.63 4.72
C MET A 84 4.92 -7.83 3.56
N GLY A 85 4.51 -8.47 2.45
CA GLY A 85 3.90 -7.81 1.30
C GLY A 85 4.88 -7.26 0.27
N PHE A 86 6.11 -7.77 0.27
CA PHE A 86 7.16 -7.41 -0.70
C PHE A 86 7.56 -8.63 -1.52
N ARG A 87 8.15 -8.39 -2.68
CA ARG A 87 8.76 -9.44 -3.50
C ARG A 87 10.24 -9.17 -3.68
N LEU A 88 11.03 -10.22 -3.55
CA LEU A 88 12.44 -10.20 -3.90
C LEU A 88 12.59 -10.39 -5.42
N ILE A 89 13.30 -9.48 -6.07
CA ILE A 89 13.70 -9.59 -7.46
C ILE A 89 15.18 -9.99 -7.42
N PRO A 90 15.54 -11.22 -7.79
CA PRO A 90 16.93 -11.69 -7.70
C PRO A 90 17.84 -10.87 -8.63
N ALA A 91 19.11 -10.88 -8.34
CA ALA A 91 20.13 -10.34 -9.24
C ALA A 91 20.06 -11.10 -10.58
N GLU A 92 20.14 -10.38 -11.68
CA GLU A 92 20.21 -11.01 -13.00
C GLU A 92 21.59 -11.66 -13.16
N THR A 93 21.61 -12.94 -13.52
CA THR A 93 22.82 -13.59 -13.97
C THR A 93 23.11 -13.13 -15.40
N GLN A 94 24.32 -12.67 -15.67
CA GLN A 94 24.70 -12.29 -17.02
C GLN A 94 24.83 -13.52 -17.91
N ASP A 95 24.17 -13.45 -19.07
CA ASP A 95 24.47 -14.36 -20.17
C ASP A 95 25.79 -13.98 -20.84
N GLU A 96 26.51 -14.95 -21.42
CA GLU A 96 27.83 -14.77 -22.06
C GLU A 96 27.84 -13.66 -23.15
N LYS A 97 26.67 -13.23 -23.60
CA LYS A 97 26.48 -12.18 -24.63
C LYS A 97 26.19 -10.79 -24.06
N GLN A 98 26.05 -10.68 -22.74
CA GLN A 98 25.74 -9.42 -22.08
C GLN A 98 27.01 -8.79 -21.53
N PHE A 99 27.23 -7.51 -21.85
CA PHE A 99 28.35 -6.71 -21.37
C PHE A 99 27.88 -5.74 -20.29
N GLY A 100 28.63 -5.66 -19.21
CA GLY A 100 28.32 -4.74 -18.10
C GLY A 100 28.21 -5.46 -16.75
N PRO A 101 28.09 -4.74 -15.63
CA PRO A 101 27.88 -5.37 -14.33
C PRO A 101 26.48 -5.96 -14.24
N PRO A 102 26.31 -7.15 -13.59
CA PRO A 102 25.00 -7.76 -13.40
C PRO A 102 24.07 -6.83 -12.62
N ALA A 103 22.79 -6.83 -12.95
CA ALA A 103 21.81 -6.04 -12.22
C ALA A 103 21.71 -6.58 -10.77
N PRO A 104 21.86 -5.72 -9.76
CA PRO A 104 21.80 -6.14 -8.37
C PRO A 104 20.40 -6.57 -7.97
N ALA A 105 20.29 -7.37 -6.90
CA ALA A 105 18.99 -7.76 -6.34
C ALA A 105 18.19 -6.54 -5.92
N ARG A 106 16.89 -6.59 -6.20
CA ARG A 106 15.94 -5.51 -5.90
C ARG A 106 14.77 -6.01 -5.08
N ILE A 107 14.10 -5.08 -4.44
CA ILE A 107 12.86 -5.34 -3.72
C ILE A 107 11.74 -4.50 -4.33
N GLY A 108 10.56 -5.08 -4.49
CA GLY A 108 9.36 -4.40 -4.98
C GLY A 108 8.16 -4.71 -4.10
N GLN A 109 7.14 -3.87 -4.16
CA GLN A 109 5.88 -4.17 -3.51
C GLN A 109 5.17 -5.31 -4.23
N GLN A 110 4.58 -6.23 -3.47
CA GLN A 110 3.59 -7.15 -4.01
C GLN A 110 2.38 -6.32 -4.41
N ARG A 111 2.11 -6.23 -5.71
CA ARG A 111 0.84 -5.65 -6.15
C ARG A 111 -0.26 -6.62 -5.74
N ALA A 112 -1.17 -6.17 -4.87
CA ALA A 112 -2.43 -6.88 -4.70
C ALA A 112 -3.01 -7.17 -6.11
N PRO A 113 -3.53 -8.38 -6.36
CA PRO A 113 -4.16 -8.69 -7.63
C PRO A 113 -5.19 -7.59 -7.89
N ARG A 114 -4.98 -6.84 -8.98
CA ARG A 114 -5.88 -5.76 -9.38
C ARG A 114 -7.23 -6.42 -9.58
N PHE A 115 -8.14 -6.17 -8.66
CA PHE A 115 -9.51 -6.64 -8.80
C PHE A 115 -10.05 -5.91 -10.03
N GLU A 116 -9.98 -6.54 -11.18
CA GLU A 116 -10.68 -6.02 -12.35
C GLU A 116 -12.17 -6.10 -11.98
N PRO A 117 -12.85 -4.94 -11.86
CA PRO A 117 -14.28 -4.97 -11.62
C PRO A 117 -14.84 -5.79 -12.77
N ARG A 118 -15.41 -6.95 -12.45
CA ARG A 118 -16.14 -7.77 -13.43
C ARG A 118 -17.06 -6.80 -14.14
N LYS A 119 -16.78 -6.54 -15.43
CA LYS A 119 -17.73 -5.85 -16.29
C LYS A 119 -19.01 -6.64 -16.14
N HIS A 120 -19.93 -6.08 -15.38
CA HIS A 120 -21.27 -6.60 -15.36
C HIS A 120 -21.77 -6.54 -16.81
N GLN A 121 -21.64 -7.66 -17.49
CA GLN A 121 -22.44 -7.92 -18.68
C GLN A 121 -23.86 -8.06 -18.14
N GLY A 122 -24.49 -6.91 -17.89
CA GLY A 122 -25.91 -6.87 -17.67
C GLY A 122 -26.57 -7.55 -18.87
N PRO A 123 -27.59 -8.39 -18.66
CA PRO A 123 -28.34 -8.98 -19.75
C PRO A 123 -28.78 -7.83 -20.65
N ARG A 124 -28.41 -7.90 -21.96
CA ARG A 124 -28.96 -7.02 -22.99
C ARG A 124 -30.47 -7.20 -22.93
N ARG A 125 -31.13 -6.26 -22.24
CA ARG A 125 -32.56 -6.11 -22.41
C ARG A 125 -32.80 -5.63 -23.84
N ASP A 126 -33.26 -6.55 -24.68
CA ASP A 126 -33.95 -6.21 -25.92
C ASP A 126 -35.21 -5.43 -25.57
N ASP A 127 -35.06 -4.14 -25.32
CA ASP A 127 -36.13 -3.20 -25.20
C ASP A 127 -36.69 -2.92 -26.62
N LYS A 128 -37.47 -3.87 -27.14
CA LYS A 128 -38.48 -3.55 -28.13
C LYS A 128 -39.51 -2.66 -27.46
N ARG A 129 -39.21 -1.34 -27.38
CA ARG A 129 -40.26 -0.35 -27.09
C ARG A 129 -41.19 -0.24 -28.26
N PRO A 130 -42.48 -0.53 -28.10
CA PRO A 130 -43.45 -0.17 -29.11
C PRO A 130 -43.62 1.35 -29.15
N ASP A 131 -43.46 1.87 -30.36
CA ASP A 131 -43.66 3.26 -30.74
C ASP A 131 -45.06 3.73 -30.31
N ARG A 132 -45.20 4.40 -29.18
CA ARG A 132 -46.36 5.16 -28.81
C ARG A 132 -46.07 6.64 -29.02
N ARG A 133 -46.24 7.08 -30.29
CA ARG A 133 -46.42 8.49 -30.60
C ARG A 133 -47.79 8.91 -30.04
N GLY A 134 -47.80 9.54 -28.89
CA GLY A 134 -48.93 10.34 -28.42
C GLY A 134 -48.68 11.82 -28.72
N PRO A 135 -49.74 12.60 -29.06
CA PRO A 135 -49.58 14.00 -29.48
C PRO A 135 -49.12 14.89 -28.30
N ARG A 136 -48.13 15.75 -28.57
CA ARG A 136 -47.65 16.76 -27.62
C ARG A 136 -48.73 17.81 -27.40
N PRO A 137 -49.06 18.18 -26.17
CA PRO A 137 -49.81 19.42 -25.92
C PRO A 137 -48.86 20.61 -25.95
N ASP A 138 -49.22 21.56 -26.78
CA ASP A 138 -48.68 22.90 -26.86
C ASP A 138 -48.85 23.62 -25.53
N HIS A 139 -47.80 23.94 -24.84
CA HIS A 139 -47.84 24.91 -23.75
C HIS A 139 -46.97 26.11 -24.09
N ARG A 140 -47.71 27.15 -24.48
CA ARG A 140 -47.36 28.54 -24.62
C ARG A 140 -46.49 29.02 -23.44
N ARG A 141 -45.44 29.69 -23.81
CA ARG A 141 -44.58 30.57 -23.02
C ARG A 141 -45.39 31.81 -22.58
N PRO A 142 -45.28 32.27 -21.37
CA PRO A 142 -45.37 33.72 -21.12
C PRO A 142 -43.96 34.29 -20.89
N GLU A 143 -43.70 35.32 -21.66
CA GLU A 143 -42.66 36.31 -21.41
C GLU A 143 -43.04 37.06 -20.13
N ASP A 144 -42.10 37.31 -19.25
CA ASP A 144 -42.03 38.59 -18.56
C ASP A 144 -40.62 38.94 -18.09
N LYS A 145 -40.39 40.21 -18.17
CA LYS A 145 -39.25 41.07 -18.18
C LYS A 145 -38.57 41.26 -16.81
N PRO A 146 -37.52 42.11 -16.77
CA PRO A 146 -36.36 41.97 -15.88
C PRO A 146 -36.44 42.89 -14.67
N ALA A 147 -35.70 42.58 -13.64
CA ALA A 147 -35.37 43.52 -12.59
C ALA A 147 -33.88 43.41 -12.24
N GLU A 148 -33.20 44.49 -12.56
CA GLU A 148 -32.10 45.19 -11.93
C GLU A 148 -31.95 44.93 -10.44
N GLY A 149 -30.71 44.89 -9.99
CA GLY A 149 -30.40 45.04 -8.58
C GLY A 149 -29.00 44.60 -8.17
N ALA A 150 -28.03 45.48 -8.37
CA ALA A 150 -26.93 45.83 -7.45
C ALA A 150 -26.09 44.73 -6.83
N ALA A 151 -24.79 44.83 -7.10
CA ALA A 151 -23.68 44.39 -6.26
C ALA A 151 -23.68 45.10 -4.86
N PRO A 152 -23.04 44.53 -3.82
CA PRO A 152 -21.69 45.00 -3.56
C PRO A 152 -20.70 43.88 -3.12
N ASP A 153 -19.51 43.95 -3.66
CA ASP A 153 -18.23 44.19 -2.97
C ASP A 153 -18.14 43.63 -1.54
N GLN A 154 -17.44 42.51 -1.37
CA GLN A 154 -16.76 42.21 -0.11
C GLN A 154 -15.38 41.59 -0.34
N ALA A 155 -14.43 42.40 0.07
CA ALA A 155 -13.00 42.22 0.18
C ALA A 155 -12.59 40.88 0.80
N ALA A 156 -11.57 40.27 0.22
CA ALA A 156 -10.82 39.17 0.81
C ALA A 156 -9.91 39.68 1.92
N PRO A 157 -9.76 38.94 3.06
CA PRO A 157 -8.72 39.27 4.03
C PRO A 157 -7.38 38.68 3.61
N GLU A 158 -6.43 39.55 3.54
CA GLU A 158 -4.98 39.38 3.44
C GLU A 158 -4.47 38.42 4.52
N GLN A 159 -3.97 37.22 4.14
CA GLN A 159 -3.25 36.32 5.04
C GLN A 159 -1.80 36.75 5.15
N GLN A 160 -1.47 37.24 6.33
CA GLN A 160 -0.15 37.61 6.79
C GLN A 160 0.82 36.42 6.71
N ARG A 161 1.89 36.65 6.01
CA ARG A 161 3.09 35.83 5.86
C ARG A 161 3.92 35.92 7.15
N PRO A 162 4.28 34.84 7.86
CA PRO A 162 5.19 34.96 8.98
C PRO A 162 6.62 35.17 8.50
N GLU A 163 7.24 36.18 9.07
CA GLU A 163 8.62 36.60 8.90
C GLU A 163 9.63 35.50 9.25
N ARG A 164 10.61 35.34 8.38
CA ARG A 164 11.84 34.58 8.62
C ARG A 164 12.68 35.31 9.69
N ARG A 165 12.97 34.62 10.79
CA ARG A 165 14.02 35.04 11.71
C ARG A 165 15.40 34.70 11.15
N PRO A 166 16.35 35.61 11.18
CA PRO A 166 17.71 35.34 10.77
C PRO A 166 18.51 34.59 11.84
N ASP A 167 19.30 33.71 11.33
CA ASP A 167 20.56 33.15 11.80
C ASP A 167 21.18 33.72 13.08
N GLN A 168 21.38 32.89 14.08
CA GLN A 168 22.44 33.08 15.10
C GLN A 168 23.22 31.79 15.26
N ARG A 169 24.38 31.78 14.65
CA ARG A 169 25.50 30.96 15.11
C ARG A 169 26.23 31.64 16.26
N PRO A 170 26.83 30.92 17.21
CA PRO A 170 28.27 30.65 17.19
C PRO A 170 28.64 29.20 17.07
#